data_4a1e353e006e368d28460963ac646a20
#
_entry.id   4a1e353e006e368d28460963ac646a20
#
_cell.length_a   1.000
_cell.length_b   1.000
_cell.length_c   1.000
_cell.angle_alpha   90.00
_cell.angle_beta   90.00
_cell.angle_gamma   90.00
#
_symmetry.space_group_name_H-M   'P 1'
#
loop_
_entity.id
_entity.type
_entity.pdbx_description
1 polymer ?
#
loop_
_entity_poly.entity_id
_entity_poly.type
_entity_poly.pdbx_seq_one_letter_code
_entity_poly.pdbx_strand_id
1 'polypeptide(L)'
;IEKMRFPEAFSSMASEINGLVLFTGATGTGKTTSLAALLNRINEQRSVHVLTLEDPIEYVHPHKNSTFNQRELGNDFSTFATGMRAALRQAPKVILVGEMRDRETMEIGLTAAETGHLVLSTLHTIDAGQTMNRILGMFEQEEQPQIRHRLVDTIRWVVSQRLLPRIGGGRVAAMEIMRTSLR
;
A
#
# COMPACT_ATOMS: atom_id res chain seq x y z
N ILE A 1 7.01 -0.53 16.96
CA ILE A 1 6.08 -1.31 16.12
C ILE A 1 5.69 -2.62 16.83
N GLU A 2 6.65 -3.35 17.42
CA GLU A 2 6.42 -4.67 18.07
C GLU A 2 5.39 -4.66 19.22
N LYS A 3 5.17 -3.52 19.88
CA LYS A 3 4.18 -3.38 20.98
C LYS A 3 2.77 -3.00 20.52
N MET A 4 2.56 -2.77 19.23
CA MET A 4 1.25 -2.40 18.68
C MET A 4 0.43 -3.64 18.37
N ARG A 5 -0.79 -3.71 18.91
CA ARG A 5 -1.74 -4.77 18.57
C ARG A 5 -2.46 -4.40 17.28
N PHE A 6 -2.08 -5.04 16.18
CA PHE A 6 -2.79 -4.91 14.92
C PHE A 6 -3.89 -5.95 14.78
N PRO A 7 -4.98 -5.65 14.03
CA PRO A 7 -6.02 -6.63 13.73
C PRO A 7 -5.45 -7.89 13.07
N GLU A 8 -6.11 -9.04 13.25
CA GLU A 8 -5.72 -10.32 12.65
C GLU A 8 -5.64 -10.25 11.12
N ALA A 9 -6.44 -9.36 10.50
CA ALA A 9 -6.39 -9.06 9.07
C ALA A 9 -4.98 -8.74 8.54
N PHE A 10 -4.09 -8.15 9.36
CA PHE A 10 -2.70 -7.88 8.98
C PHE A 10 -1.90 -9.15 8.71
N SER A 11 -2.23 -10.27 9.37
CA SER A 11 -1.63 -11.57 9.08
C SER A 11 -2.04 -12.06 7.69
N SER A 12 -3.32 -11.92 7.38
CA SER A 12 -3.86 -12.29 6.06
C SER A 12 -3.28 -11.40 4.96
N MET A 13 -3.17 -10.07 5.20
CA MET A 13 -2.53 -9.15 4.26
C MET A 13 -1.06 -9.51 3.99
N ALA A 14 -0.31 -9.90 5.02
CA ALA A 14 1.11 -10.26 4.88
C ALA A 14 1.31 -11.55 4.06
N SER A 15 0.30 -12.41 3.98
CA SER A 15 0.33 -13.65 3.19
C SER A 15 -0.13 -13.48 1.73
N GLU A 16 -0.66 -12.31 1.36
CA GLU A 16 -1.04 -12.05 -0.03
C GLU A 16 0.19 -12.13 -0.95
N ILE A 17 0.02 -12.79 -2.09
CA ILE A 17 1.11 -13.00 -3.05
C ILE A 17 1.16 -11.87 -4.06
N ASN A 18 -0.01 -11.40 -4.49
CA ASN A 18 -0.19 -10.34 -5.48
C ASN A 18 -1.44 -9.51 -5.17
N GLY A 19 -1.58 -8.44 -5.92
CA GLY A 19 -2.73 -7.56 -5.83
C GLY A 19 -2.38 -6.24 -5.16
N LEU A 20 -3.40 -5.43 -4.90
CA LEU A 20 -3.29 -4.08 -4.37
C LEU A 20 -3.85 -4.00 -2.95
N VAL A 21 -3.06 -3.49 -2.03
CA VAL A 21 -3.46 -3.18 -0.64
C VAL A 21 -3.31 -1.68 -0.42
N LEU A 22 -4.40 -1.02 -0.08
CA LEU A 22 -4.46 0.43 0.09
C LEU A 22 -4.71 0.80 1.56
N PHE A 23 -3.87 1.67 2.10
CA PHE A 23 -4.09 2.32 3.38
C PHE A 23 -4.57 3.74 3.16
N THR A 24 -5.73 4.10 3.69
CA THR A 24 -6.36 5.38 3.46
C THR A 24 -6.64 6.14 4.76
N GLY A 25 -6.79 7.44 4.66
CA GLY A 25 -7.01 8.32 5.81
C GLY A 25 -6.26 9.63 5.65
N ALA A 26 -6.63 10.61 6.46
CA ALA A 26 -5.97 11.92 6.49
C ALA A 26 -4.47 11.80 6.87
N THR A 27 -3.72 12.87 6.64
CA THR A 27 -2.34 12.96 7.13
C THR A 27 -2.31 12.84 8.65
N GLY A 28 -1.33 12.12 9.18
CA GLY A 28 -1.17 11.92 10.61
C GLY A 28 -2.08 10.86 11.24
N THR A 29 -2.82 10.07 10.46
CA THR A 29 -3.66 8.97 10.96
C THR A 29 -2.90 7.67 11.21
N GLY A 30 -1.58 7.64 11.00
CA GLY A 30 -0.73 6.49 11.27
C GLY A 30 -0.63 5.45 10.14
N LYS A 31 -0.98 5.82 8.90
CA LYS A 31 -0.86 4.94 7.73
C LYS A 31 0.55 4.38 7.55
N THR A 32 1.56 5.26 7.60
CA THR A 32 2.98 4.87 7.46
C THR A 32 3.39 3.87 8.56
N THR A 33 2.95 4.10 9.79
CA THR A 33 3.22 3.17 10.91
C THR A 33 2.57 1.80 10.68
N SER A 34 1.33 1.78 10.18
CA SER A 34 0.62 0.53 9.88
C SER A 34 1.26 -0.22 8.71
N LEU A 35 1.67 0.49 7.67
CA LEU A 35 2.43 -0.08 6.54
C LEU A 35 3.78 -0.63 6.99
N ALA A 36 4.52 0.11 7.83
CA ALA A 36 5.79 -0.36 8.37
C ALA A 36 5.61 -1.64 9.21
N ALA A 37 4.52 -1.75 9.97
CA ALA A 37 4.20 -2.96 10.70
C ALA A 37 3.86 -4.13 9.78
N LEU A 38 3.09 -3.89 8.70
CA LEU A 38 2.78 -4.90 7.69
C LEU A 38 4.06 -5.38 6.98
N LEU A 39 4.91 -4.45 6.56
CA LEU A 39 6.22 -4.77 5.95
C LEU A 39 7.13 -5.55 6.89
N ASN A 40 7.17 -5.19 8.18
CA ASN A 40 7.94 -5.96 9.17
C ASN A 40 7.41 -7.38 9.29
N ARG A 41 6.09 -7.59 9.27
CA ARG A 41 5.48 -8.91 9.30
C ARG A 41 5.80 -9.73 8.05
N ILE A 42 5.76 -9.13 6.87
CA ILE A 42 6.23 -9.76 5.61
C ILE A 42 7.70 -10.16 5.75
N ASN A 43 8.55 -9.26 6.27
CA ASN A 43 9.97 -9.49 6.47
C ASN A 43 10.29 -10.67 7.40
N GLU A 44 9.44 -10.90 8.39
CA GLU A 44 9.59 -12.03 9.35
C GLU A 44 9.08 -13.36 8.80
N GLN A 45 8.07 -13.33 7.91
CA GLN A 45 7.37 -14.52 7.46
C GLN A 45 7.78 -15.00 6.06
N ARG A 46 8.40 -14.13 5.25
CA ARG A 46 8.65 -14.41 3.83
C ARG A 46 10.09 -14.09 3.44
N SER A 47 10.65 -14.91 2.57
CA SER A 47 11.96 -14.68 1.94
C SER A 47 11.75 -14.08 0.55
N VAL A 48 11.50 -12.77 0.49
CA VAL A 48 11.18 -12.06 -0.75
C VAL A 48 11.98 -10.77 -0.88
N HIS A 49 12.10 -10.27 -2.10
CA HIS A 49 12.62 -8.92 -2.35
C HIS A 49 11.48 -7.91 -2.20
N VAL A 50 11.66 -6.96 -1.30
CA VAL A 50 10.77 -5.83 -1.05
C VAL A 50 11.45 -4.56 -1.54
N LEU A 51 10.78 -3.80 -2.39
CA LEU A 51 11.25 -2.50 -2.85
C LEU A 51 10.25 -1.42 -2.39
N THR A 52 10.77 -0.34 -1.80
CA THR A 52 9.93 0.79 -1.39
C THR A 52 10.31 2.05 -2.16
N LEU A 53 9.29 2.84 -2.49
CA LEU A 53 9.39 4.17 -3.10
C LEU A 53 8.68 5.14 -2.16
N GLU A 54 9.43 6.01 -1.49
CA GLU A 54 8.93 6.82 -0.37
C GLU A 54 9.25 8.31 -0.54
N ASP A 55 8.48 9.17 0.12
CA ASP A 55 8.68 10.63 0.14
C ASP A 55 8.27 11.22 1.50
N PRO A 56 9.23 11.34 2.44
CA PRO A 56 10.54 10.68 2.52
C PRO A 56 10.46 9.25 3.12
N ILE A 57 11.62 8.60 3.29
CA ILE A 57 11.74 7.36 4.09
C ILE A 57 11.56 7.69 5.57
N GLU A 58 10.45 7.22 6.18
CA GLU A 58 10.16 7.45 7.60
C GLU A 58 10.69 6.32 8.51
N TYR A 59 10.72 5.09 8.01
CA TYR A 59 11.17 3.90 8.75
C TYR A 59 12.20 3.13 7.96
N VAL A 60 13.33 2.83 8.58
CA VAL A 60 14.36 1.95 7.99
C VAL A 60 14.04 0.50 8.37
N HIS A 61 13.93 -0.36 7.37
CA HIS A 61 13.64 -1.78 7.55
C HIS A 61 14.94 -2.59 7.53
N PRO A 62 15.28 -3.28 8.65
CA PRO A 62 16.43 -4.19 8.65
C PRO A 62 16.13 -5.40 7.76
N HIS A 63 17.15 -5.96 7.13
CA HIS A 63 17.05 -7.26 6.47
C HIS A 63 16.84 -8.35 7.53
N LYS A 64 15.76 -9.11 7.40
CA LYS A 64 15.49 -10.33 8.19
C LYS A 64 15.45 -11.52 7.23
N ASN A 65 14.24 -12.07 7.01
CA ASN A 65 14.06 -13.10 5.98
C ASN A 65 13.94 -12.51 4.57
N SER A 66 13.47 -11.27 4.46
CA SER A 66 13.35 -10.53 3.20
C SER A 66 14.50 -9.54 3.00
N THR A 67 14.79 -9.25 1.73
CA THR A 67 15.72 -8.18 1.34
C THR A 67 14.94 -6.91 1.06
N PHE A 68 15.38 -5.78 1.62
CA PHE A 68 14.76 -4.47 1.42
C PHE A 68 15.64 -3.54 0.61
N ASN A 69 15.07 -2.91 -0.42
CA ASN A 69 15.65 -1.78 -1.13
C ASN A 69 14.70 -0.60 -0.98
N GLN A 70 15.06 0.34 -0.11
CA GLN A 70 14.28 1.56 0.12
C GLN A 70 14.86 2.70 -0.71
N ARG A 71 13.98 3.42 -1.42
CA ARG A 71 14.35 4.53 -2.31
C ARG A 71 13.51 5.76 -1.99
N GLU A 72 14.14 6.92 -2.04
CA GLU A 72 13.55 8.20 -1.70
C GLU A 72 13.38 9.09 -2.92
N LEU A 73 12.21 9.72 -3.03
CA LEU A 73 11.91 10.70 -4.07
C LEU A 73 12.89 11.89 -3.99
N GLY A 74 13.37 12.31 -5.13
CA GLY A 74 14.35 13.41 -5.25
C GLY A 74 15.81 12.96 -5.10
N ASN A 75 16.06 11.88 -4.36
CA ASN A 75 17.40 11.32 -4.20
C ASN A 75 17.66 10.14 -5.15
N ASP A 76 16.74 9.17 -5.18
CA ASP A 76 16.91 7.91 -5.91
C ASP A 76 16.04 7.81 -7.17
N PHE A 77 14.97 8.58 -7.24
CA PHE A 77 14.07 8.64 -8.39
C PHE A 77 13.39 10.01 -8.48
N SER A 78 12.99 10.41 -9.68
CA SER A 78 12.44 11.76 -9.94
C SER A 78 10.90 11.83 -9.83
N THR A 79 10.20 10.74 -10.14
CA THR A 79 8.74 10.62 -10.02
C THR A 79 8.36 9.20 -9.61
N PHE A 80 7.22 9.01 -8.93
CA PHE A 80 6.76 7.68 -8.55
C PHE A 80 6.58 6.77 -9.77
N ALA A 81 6.11 7.30 -10.90
CA ALA A 81 5.97 6.55 -12.14
C ALA A 81 7.33 6.02 -12.67
N THR A 82 8.37 6.87 -12.68
CA THR A 82 9.73 6.45 -13.08
C THR A 82 10.33 5.45 -12.09
N GLY A 83 10.13 5.68 -10.78
CA GLY A 83 10.55 4.76 -9.74
C GLY A 83 9.90 3.37 -9.89
N MET A 84 8.59 3.33 -10.13
CA MET A 84 7.83 2.09 -10.36
C MET A 84 8.34 1.31 -11.58
N ARG A 85 8.57 1.99 -12.72
CA ARG A 85 9.11 1.32 -13.90
C ARG A 85 10.49 0.72 -13.65
N ALA A 86 11.34 1.43 -12.90
CA ALA A 86 12.64 0.92 -12.50
C ALA A 86 12.53 -0.25 -11.50
N ALA A 87 11.59 -0.18 -10.57
CA ALA A 87 11.32 -1.22 -9.59
C ALA A 87 10.93 -2.55 -10.26
N LEU A 88 10.03 -2.53 -11.23
CA LEU A 88 9.55 -3.73 -11.93
C LEU A 88 10.67 -4.50 -12.64
N ARG A 89 11.78 -3.84 -13.01
CA ARG A 89 12.96 -4.49 -13.62
C ARG A 89 13.86 -5.21 -12.60
N GLN A 90 13.61 -5.04 -11.30
CA GLN A 90 14.44 -5.63 -10.23
C GLN A 90 13.80 -6.89 -9.64
N ALA A 91 12.73 -7.38 -10.26
CA ALA A 91 11.98 -8.57 -9.84
C ALA A 91 11.58 -8.59 -8.35
N PRO A 92 11.09 -7.48 -7.75
CA PRO A 92 10.57 -7.51 -6.40
C PRO A 92 9.30 -8.38 -6.35
N LYS A 93 8.99 -8.92 -5.18
CA LYS A 93 7.69 -9.55 -4.93
C LYS A 93 6.71 -8.62 -4.24
N VAL A 94 7.23 -7.65 -3.50
CA VAL A 94 6.46 -6.63 -2.80
C VAL A 94 6.99 -5.25 -3.17
N ILE A 95 6.10 -4.35 -3.54
CA ILE A 95 6.42 -2.96 -3.86
C ILE A 95 5.57 -2.06 -2.96
N LEU A 96 6.22 -1.22 -2.15
CA LEU A 96 5.54 -0.12 -1.48
C LEU A 96 5.70 1.13 -2.34
N VAL A 97 4.58 1.75 -2.70
CA VAL A 97 4.54 3.08 -3.30
C VAL A 97 3.97 4.02 -2.26
N GLY A 98 4.73 4.96 -1.77
CA GLY A 98 4.36 5.85 -0.66
C GLY A 98 2.97 6.44 -0.86
N GLU A 99 2.69 6.90 -2.08
CA GLU A 99 1.34 7.32 -2.49
C GLU A 99 1.15 7.22 -4.01
N MET A 100 -0.09 7.00 -4.43
CA MET A 100 -0.50 7.02 -5.84
C MET A 100 -1.47 8.18 -6.07
N ARG A 101 -0.95 9.34 -6.49
CA ARG A 101 -1.73 10.58 -6.65
C ARG A 101 -2.18 10.83 -8.08
N ASP A 102 -1.51 10.23 -9.04
CA ASP A 102 -1.69 10.48 -10.46
C ASP A 102 -2.05 9.21 -11.23
N ARG A 103 -2.65 9.43 -12.40
CA ARG A 103 -3.10 8.38 -13.31
C ARG A 103 -1.97 7.43 -13.68
N GLU A 104 -0.81 7.97 -14.06
CA GLU A 104 0.31 7.18 -14.56
C GLU A 104 0.84 6.20 -13.49
N THR A 105 1.07 6.69 -12.28
CA THR A 105 1.51 5.87 -11.14
C THR A 105 0.46 4.80 -10.80
N MET A 106 -0.84 5.17 -10.81
CA MET A 106 -1.93 4.23 -10.54
C MET A 106 -1.99 3.13 -11.60
N GLU A 107 -1.86 3.47 -12.88
CA GLU A 107 -1.90 2.51 -13.98
C GLU A 107 -0.74 1.49 -13.92
N ILE A 108 0.47 1.96 -13.61
CA ILE A 108 1.63 1.10 -13.40
C ILE A 108 1.41 0.19 -12.17
N GLY A 109 0.85 0.74 -11.08
CA GLY A 109 0.52 -0.01 -9.87
C GLY A 109 -0.50 -1.13 -10.12
N LEU A 110 -1.56 -0.85 -10.87
CA LEU A 110 -2.55 -1.86 -11.28
C LEU A 110 -1.90 -2.96 -12.14
N THR A 111 -1.10 -2.57 -13.13
CA THR A 111 -0.37 -3.52 -13.99
C THR A 111 0.58 -4.40 -13.17
N ALA A 112 1.30 -3.83 -12.21
CA ALA A 112 2.17 -4.59 -11.32
C ALA A 112 1.36 -5.60 -10.48
N ALA A 113 0.22 -5.19 -9.93
CA ALA A 113 -0.67 -6.06 -9.16
C ALA A 113 -1.24 -7.22 -10.00
N GLU A 114 -1.59 -6.97 -11.26
CA GLU A 114 -2.06 -7.97 -12.23
C GLU A 114 -0.97 -8.97 -12.62
N THR A 115 0.27 -8.52 -12.67
CA THR A 115 1.43 -9.32 -13.13
C THR A 115 2.20 -10.02 -12.01
N GLY A 116 1.59 -10.17 -10.83
CA GLY A 116 2.10 -11.03 -9.76
C GLY A 116 2.88 -10.33 -8.66
N HIS A 117 2.80 -8.99 -8.56
CA HIS A 117 3.40 -8.23 -7.47
C HIS A 117 2.35 -7.89 -6.40
N LEU A 118 2.75 -7.92 -5.15
CA LEU A 118 1.98 -7.31 -4.07
C LEU A 118 2.33 -5.83 -4.01
N VAL A 119 1.37 -4.97 -4.34
CA VAL A 119 1.55 -3.51 -4.34
C VAL A 119 0.85 -2.93 -3.11
N LEU A 120 1.61 -2.24 -2.28
CA LEU A 120 1.13 -1.52 -1.10
C LEU A 120 1.17 -0.02 -1.38
N SER A 121 0.13 0.73 -1.04
CA SER A 121 0.17 2.19 -1.20
C SER A 121 -0.76 2.92 -0.25
N THR A 122 -0.67 4.26 -0.27
CA THR A 122 -1.58 5.13 0.49
C THR A 122 -2.41 6.02 -0.41
N LEU A 123 -3.58 6.41 0.11
CA LEU A 123 -4.46 7.45 -0.41
C LEU A 123 -5.01 8.30 0.75
N HIS A 124 -5.48 9.52 0.42
CA HIS A 124 -6.01 10.46 1.42
C HIS A 124 -7.53 10.49 1.46
N THR A 125 -8.18 9.37 1.24
CA THR A 125 -9.63 9.18 1.31
C THR A 125 -10.05 8.67 2.69
N ILE A 126 -11.31 8.84 3.07
CA ILE A 126 -11.77 8.54 4.43
C ILE A 126 -12.43 7.16 4.58
N ASP A 127 -12.83 6.54 3.47
CA ASP A 127 -13.46 5.22 3.44
C ASP A 127 -13.19 4.50 2.10
N ALA A 128 -13.58 3.24 2.01
CA ALA A 128 -13.36 2.41 0.83
C ALA A 128 -14.14 2.92 -0.40
N GLY A 129 -15.37 3.40 -0.23
CA GLY A 129 -16.20 3.92 -1.33
C GLY A 129 -15.56 5.15 -1.99
N GLN A 130 -15.12 6.12 -1.17
CA GLN A 130 -14.41 7.30 -1.65
C GLN A 130 -13.07 6.94 -2.28
N THR A 131 -12.40 5.89 -1.79
CA THR A 131 -11.16 5.39 -2.38
C THR A 131 -11.39 4.93 -3.81
N MET A 132 -12.44 4.15 -4.05
CA MET A 132 -12.80 3.71 -5.41
C MET A 132 -13.13 4.89 -6.33
N ASN A 133 -13.94 5.82 -5.85
CA ASN A 133 -14.30 7.01 -6.63
C ASN A 133 -13.07 7.88 -6.94
N ARG A 134 -12.13 8.03 -5.98
CA ARG A 134 -10.89 8.78 -6.18
C ARG A 134 -10.01 8.15 -7.25
N ILE A 135 -9.86 6.82 -7.24
CA ILE A 135 -9.08 6.09 -8.25
C ILE A 135 -9.74 6.25 -9.63
N LEU A 136 -11.04 6.02 -9.73
CA LEU A 136 -11.76 6.16 -11.00
C LEU A 136 -11.69 7.58 -11.56
N GLY A 137 -11.74 8.60 -10.68
CA GLY A 137 -11.62 9.99 -11.06
C GLY A 137 -10.23 10.42 -11.59
N MET A 138 -9.21 9.55 -11.55
CA MET A 138 -7.92 9.78 -12.19
C MET A 138 -7.93 9.45 -13.68
N PHE A 139 -8.98 8.74 -14.16
CA PHE A 139 -9.10 8.26 -15.53
C PHE A 139 -10.26 8.93 -16.26
N GLU A 140 -10.14 9.04 -17.58
CA GLU A 140 -11.19 9.56 -18.43
C GLU A 140 -12.47 8.71 -18.32
N GLN A 141 -13.63 9.32 -18.56
CA GLN A 141 -14.92 8.68 -18.33
C GLN A 141 -15.10 7.38 -19.15
N GLU A 142 -14.56 7.37 -20.37
CA GLU A 142 -14.60 6.21 -21.28
C GLU A 142 -13.76 5.05 -20.80
N GLU A 143 -12.71 5.31 -20.01
CA GLU A 143 -11.80 4.29 -19.47
C GLU A 143 -12.30 3.67 -18.15
N GLN A 144 -13.14 4.38 -17.41
CA GLN A 144 -13.58 3.98 -16.08
C GLN A 144 -14.21 2.59 -16.00
N PRO A 145 -15.01 2.12 -16.97
CA PRO A 145 -15.53 0.75 -16.93
C PRO A 145 -14.42 -0.29 -16.93
N GLN A 146 -13.39 -0.12 -17.75
CA GLN A 146 -12.24 -1.02 -17.78
C GLN A 146 -11.44 -0.97 -16.48
N ILE A 147 -11.22 0.23 -15.94
CA ILE A 147 -10.52 0.40 -14.65
C ILE A 147 -11.29 -0.25 -13.51
N ARG A 148 -12.65 -0.19 -13.51
CA ARG A 148 -13.47 -0.90 -12.52
C ARG A 148 -13.20 -2.40 -12.53
N HIS A 149 -13.16 -3.03 -13.69
CA HIS A 149 -12.84 -4.46 -13.81
C HIS A 149 -11.45 -4.78 -13.27
N ARG A 150 -10.44 -3.99 -13.65
CA ARG A 150 -9.07 -4.16 -13.15
C ARG A 150 -9.00 -4.02 -11.62
N LEU A 151 -9.72 -3.07 -11.04
CA LEU A 151 -9.79 -2.87 -9.59
C LEU A 151 -10.44 -4.07 -8.89
N VAL A 152 -11.53 -4.62 -9.43
CA VAL A 152 -12.19 -5.81 -8.88
C VAL A 152 -11.23 -7.01 -8.83
N ASP A 153 -10.40 -7.17 -9.87
CA ASP A 153 -9.47 -8.28 -9.99
C ASP A 153 -8.21 -8.09 -9.13
N THR A 154 -7.78 -6.85 -8.90
CA THR A 154 -6.50 -6.54 -8.27
C THR A 154 -6.59 -6.14 -6.81
N ILE A 155 -7.61 -5.39 -6.38
CA ILE A 155 -7.73 -4.97 -4.98
C ILE A 155 -7.93 -6.20 -4.09
N ARG A 156 -7.10 -6.30 -3.06
CA ARG A 156 -7.22 -7.32 -2.00
C ARG A 156 -7.77 -6.68 -0.73
N TRP A 157 -7.23 -5.54 -0.33
CA TRP A 157 -7.60 -4.88 0.91
C TRP A 157 -7.62 -3.36 0.76
N VAL A 158 -8.59 -2.74 1.41
CA VAL A 158 -8.60 -1.29 1.68
C VAL A 158 -8.76 -1.09 3.18
N VAL A 159 -7.80 -0.42 3.80
CA VAL A 159 -7.77 -0.12 5.23
C VAL A 159 -7.90 1.38 5.41
N SER A 160 -9.07 1.83 5.86
CA SER A 160 -9.32 3.24 6.15
C SER A 160 -9.08 3.51 7.62
N GLN A 161 -8.13 4.38 7.94
CA GLN A 161 -7.59 4.55 9.29
C GLN A 161 -7.82 5.94 9.85
N ARG A 162 -8.24 5.99 11.11
CA ARG A 162 -8.32 7.21 11.93
C ARG A 162 -7.62 6.99 13.27
N LEU A 163 -7.06 8.06 13.83
CA LEU A 163 -6.54 8.04 15.21
C LEU A 163 -7.51 8.74 16.13
N LEU A 164 -7.94 8.04 17.16
CA LEU A 164 -8.85 8.55 18.20
C LEU A 164 -8.09 8.73 19.51
N PRO A 165 -8.43 9.74 20.33
CA PRO A 165 -7.92 9.85 21.68
C PRO A 165 -8.28 8.60 22.50
N ARG A 166 -7.34 8.09 23.29
CA ARG A 166 -7.56 6.96 24.19
C ARG A 166 -7.85 7.48 25.59
N ILE A 167 -8.81 6.86 26.29
CA ILE A 167 -9.03 7.09 27.73
C ILE A 167 -7.76 6.68 28.47
N GLY A 168 -7.23 7.59 29.28
CA GLY A 168 -5.94 7.40 29.97
C GLY A 168 -4.72 7.88 29.21
N GLY A 169 -4.89 8.55 28.05
CA GLY A 169 -3.83 9.17 27.26
C GLY A 169 -3.36 8.35 26.06
N GLY A 170 -2.70 9.03 25.11
CA GLY A 170 -2.27 8.48 23.85
C GLY A 170 -3.39 8.39 22.81
N ARG A 171 -3.16 7.62 21.73
CA ARG A 171 -4.10 7.46 20.61
C ARG A 171 -4.28 5.98 20.29
N VAL A 172 -5.45 5.66 19.73
CA VAL A 172 -5.79 4.33 19.22
C VAL A 172 -6.22 4.44 17.77
N ALA A 173 -5.77 3.52 16.93
CA ALA A 173 -6.20 3.44 15.55
C ALA A 173 -7.57 2.76 15.46
N ALA A 174 -8.55 3.46 14.87
CA ALA A 174 -9.80 2.89 14.42
C ALA A 174 -9.67 2.62 12.92
N MET A 175 -10.01 1.40 12.49
CA MET A 175 -9.84 0.94 11.12
C MET A 175 -11.15 0.38 10.58
N GLU A 176 -11.54 0.85 9.39
CA GLU A 176 -12.47 0.16 8.52
C GLU A 176 -11.63 -0.71 7.59
N ILE A 177 -11.92 -2.00 7.53
CA ILE A 177 -11.16 -2.95 6.72
C ILE A 177 -12.08 -3.62 5.73
N MET A 178 -11.91 -3.31 4.45
CA MET A 178 -12.57 -3.98 3.34
C MET A 178 -11.63 -5.04 2.77
N ARG A 179 -12.14 -6.24 2.56
CA ARG A 179 -11.47 -7.32 1.82
C ARG A 179 -12.31 -7.69 0.62
N THR A 180 -11.67 -7.86 -0.55
CA THR A 180 -12.34 -8.50 -1.69
C THR A 180 -12.22 -10.01 -1.57
N SER A 181 -13.34 -10.72 -1.73
CA SER A 181 -13.35 -12.17 -1.89
C SER A 181 -13.46 -12.48 -3.38
N LEU A 182 -12.52 -13.25 -3.91
CA LEU A 182 -12.73 -13.89 -5.20
C LEU A 182 -13.92 -14.85 -5.04
N ARG A 183 -14.97 -14.63 -5.83
CA ARG A 183 -16.05 -15.59 -6.00
C ARG A 183 -15.70 -16.58 -7.09
#